data_e643c29d570eee9aee6177b8d9ed50dd
#
_entry.id   e643c29d570eee9aee6177b8d9ed50dd
#
_cell.length_a   1.000
_cell.length_b   1.000
_cell.length_c   1.000
_cell.angle_alpha   90.00
_cell.angle_beta   90.00
_cell.angle_gamma   90.00
#
_symmetry.space_group_name_H-M   'P 1'
#
loop_
_entity.id
_entity.type
_entity.pdbx_description
1 polymer ?
#
loop_
_entity_poly.entity_id
_entity_poly.type
_entity_poly.pdbx_seq_one_letter_code
_entity_poly.pdbx_strand_id
1 'polypeptide(L)'
;MFLNMLLIRAKRVLLCVKRSLVKAAAFAFLCVAVQAVYYFITDSGSDGMDWFMIFNIIITSFIGSLVGATLLSLRDYKGNLYHRADEDLIGSAFTGLGKKSLMFEKGLELFEKSNFRMALEVFTDLGSSDLKFTQRETAVNEFYRGRCYHILGAYPNALMCYDKAQENGFYIPELPIFIGRCMAANGSTERAAEYFQELLRDDYLFHGRIRFEIGSIYLKAEQGENALKWFTESIENGEKTADSLGGAALANVMIGNCEEGERCFRQALVNNISDPVEFTAFFKEMLESAKRSAEKEQ
;
A
#
# COMPACT_ATOMS: atom_id res chain seq x y z
N MET A 1 8.60 -23.39 -12.58
CA MET A 1 8.46 -21.98 -12.24
C MET A 1 7.44 -21.25 -13.13
N PHE A 2 7.54 -21.30 -14.45
CA PHE A 2 6.62 -20.61 -15.40
C PHE A 2 5.14 -21.06 -15.28
N LEU A 3 4.88 -22.36 -15.14
CA LEU A 3 3.53 -22.93 -15.02
C LEU A 3 2.83 -22.49 -13.71
N ASN A 4 3.55 -22.37 -12.61
CA ASN A 4 3.01 -21.89 -11.34
C ASN A 4 2.64 -20.40 -11.41
N MET A 5 3.42 -19.57 -12.12
CA MET A 5 3.09 -18.16 -12.35
C MET A 5 1.84 -18.00 -13.22
N LEU A 6 1.66 -18.87 -14.21
CA LEU A 6 0.48 -18.85 -15.09
C LEU A 6 -0.80 -19.26 -14.31
N LEU A 7 -0.70 -20.28 -13.45
CA LEU A 7 -1.79 -20.72 -12.57
C LEU A 7 -2.19 -19.64 -11.54
N ILE A 8 -1.22 -18.94 -10.98
CA ILE A 8 -1.46 -17.83 -10.05
C ILE A 8 -2.16 -16.67 -10.76
N ARG A 9 -1.70 -16.30 -11.97
CA ARG A 9 -2.36 -15.28 -12.80
C ARG A 9 -3.78 -15.66 -13.17
N ALA A 10 -4.02 -16.92 -13.56
CA ALA A 10 -5.35 -17.43 -13.89
C ALA A 10 -6.30 -17.39 -12.67
N LYS A 11 -5.83 -17.79 -11.48
CA LYS A 11 -6.62 -17.69 -10.24
C LYS A 11 -6.98 -16.24 -9.88
N ARG A 12 -6.09 -15.30 -10.14
CA ARG A 12 -6.34 -13.86 -9.89
C ARG A 12 -7.39 -13.29 -10.84
N VAL A 13 -7.30 -13.61 -12.12
CA VAL A 13 -8.34 -13.22 -13.09
C VAL A 13 -9.68 -13.80 -12.67
N LEU A 14 -9.71 -15.06 -12.22
CA LEU A 14 -10.92 -15.73 -11.75
C LEU A 14 -11.53 -15.04 -10.52
N LEU A 15 -10.70 -14.60 -9.56
CA LEU A 15 -11.13 -13.83 -8.39
C LEU A 15 -11.68 -12.45 -8.77
N CYS A 16 -11.04 -11.75 -9.70
CA CYS A 16 -11.55 -10.47 -10.24
C CYS A 16 -12.88 -10.68 -10.95
N VAL A 17 -13.01 -11.74 -11.76
CA VAL A 17 -14.27 -12.11 -12.42
C VAL A 17 -15.37 -12.39 -11.39
N LYS A 18 -15.06 -13.17 -10.34
CA LYS A 18 -16.03 -13.50 -9.27
C LYS A 18 -16.49 -12.25 -8.50
N ARG A 19 -15.59 -11.34 -8.15
CA ARG A 19 -15.93 -10.06 -7.48
C ARG A 19 -16.72 -9.12 -8.41
N SER A 20 -16.48 -9.20 -9.72
CA SER A 20 -17.16 -8.39 -10.74
C SER A 20 -18.54 -8.94 -11.14
N LEU A 21 -18.84 -10.21 -10.86
CA LEU A 21 -20.07 -10.88 -11.31
C LEU A 21 -21.34 -10.16 -10.83
N VAL A 22 -21.39 -9.76 -9.56
CA VAL A 22 -22.56 -9.06 -8.99
C VAL A 22 -22.73 -7.68 -9.62
N LYS A 23 -21.62 -6.93 -9.79
CA LYS A 23 -21.63 -5.62 -10.44
C LYS A 23 -22.00 -5.72 -11.92
N ALA A 24 -21.49 -6.74 -12.61
CA ALA A 24 -21.80 -7.01 -14.00
C ALA A 24 -23.27 -7.39 -14.20
N ALA A 25 -23.84 -8.20 -13.31
CA ALA A 25 -25.25 -8.58 -13.37
C ALA A 25 -26.18 -7.36 -13.17
N ALA A 26 -25.88 -6.50 -12.20
CA ALA A 26 -26.63 -5.27 -11.95
C ALA A 26 -26.56 -4.31 -13.17
N PHE A 27 -25.39 -4.13 -13.76
CA PHE A 27 -25.20 -3.27 -14.91
C PHE A 27 -25.85 -3.86 -16.19
N ALA A 28 -25.76 -5.18 -16.38
CA ALA A 28 -26.45 -5.87 -17.49
C ALA A 28 -27.97 -5.71 -17.39
N PHE A 29 -28.53 -5.82 -16.17
CA PHE A 29 -29.96 -5.59 -15.94
C PHE A 29 -30.35 -4.16 -16.33
N LEU A 30 -29.55 -3.15 -15.96
CA LEU A 30 -29.80 -1.77 -16.35
C LEU A 30 -29.75 -1.58 -17.86
N CYS A 31 -28.77 -2.17 -18.56
CA CYS A 31 -28.66 -2.10 -20.02
C CYS A 31 -29.87 -2.74 -20.71
N VAL A 32 -30.32 -3.91 -20.24
CA VAL A 32 -31.51 -4.59 -20.75
C VAL A 32 -32.75 -3.74 -20.55
N ALA A 33 -32.92 -3.13 -19.39
CA ALA A 33 -34.05 -2.24 -19.09
C ALA A 33 -34.07 -1.01 -20.03
N VAL A 34 -32.92 -0.38 -20.24
CA VAL A 34 -32.79 0.78 -21.17
C VAL A 34 -33.12 0.37 -22.62
N GLN A 35 -32.62 -0.78 -23.07
CA GLN A 35 -32.90 -1.29 -24.42
C GLN A 35 -34.33 -1.68 -24.57
N ALA A 36 -34.98 -2.28 -23.59
CA ALA A 36 -36.39 -2.59 -23.59
C ALA A 36 -37.26 -1.32 -23.72
N VAL A 37 -36.94 -0.27 -22.96
CA VAL A 37 -37.61 1.04 -23.03
C VAL A 37 -37.40 1.66 -24.42
N TYR A 38 -36.18 1.65 -24.94
CA TYR A 38 -35.89 2.16 -26.29
C TYR A 38 -36.68 1.43 -27.36
N TYR A 39 -36.77 0.11 -27.30
CA TYR A 39 -37.57 -0.72 -28.23
C TYR A 39 -39.04 -0.38 -28.14
N PHE A 40 -39.58 -0.25 -26.92
CA PHE A 40 -41.00 0.11 -26.70
C PHE A 40 -41.37 1.49 -27.28
N ILE A 41 -40.42 2.44 -27.27
CA ILE A 41 -40.63 3.78 -27.81
C ILE A 41 -40.53 3.82 -29.33
N THR A 42 -39.63 3.02 -29.94
CA THR A 42 -39.33 3.08 -31.36
C THR A 42 -40.20 2.14 -32.21
N ASP A 43 -40.71 1.05 -31.65
CA ASP A 43 -41.38 -0.02 -32.40
C ASP A 43 -42.82 -0.26 -31.90
N SER A 44 -43.58 0.79 -31.76
CA SER A 44 -44.97 0.74 -31.29
C SER A 44 -45.97 0.19 -32.34
N GLY A 45 -45.54 -0.47 -33.42
CA GLY A 45 -46.41 -0.77 -34.54
C GLY A 45 -46.31 -2.12 -35.27
N SER A 46 -45.42 -3.01 -35.02
CA SER A 46 -45.36 -4.28 -35.77
C SER A 46 -44.78 -5.44 -34.94
N ASP A 47 -45.32 -6.60 -35.22
CA ASP A 47 -44.93 -7.96 -34.81
C ASP A 47 -44.05 -8.12 -33.57
N GLY A 48 -44.56 -8.84 -32.58
CA GLY A 48 -43.98 -8.99 -31.25
C GLY A 48 -42.49 -9.31 -31.24
N MET A 49 -41.82 -8.77 -30.25
CA MET A 49 -40.38 -8.90 -29.98
C MET A 49 -39.96 -10.39 -30.11
N ASP A 50 -39.06 -10.69 -31.04
CA ASP A 50 -38.56 -12.04 -31.25
C ASP A 50 -37.72 -12.49 -30.03
N TRP A 51 -38.07 -13.62 -29.43
CA TRP A 51 -37.38 -14.20 -28.27
C TRP A 51 -35.88 -14.38 -28.51
N PHE A 52 -35.47 -14.63 -29.75
CA PHE A 52 -34.05 -14.73 -30.12
C PHE A 52 -33.32 -13.38 -29.98
N MET A 53 -34.00 -12.30 -30.34
CA MET A 53 -33.45 -10.94 -30.20
C MET A 53 -33.30 -10.53 -28.72
N ILE A 54 -34.30 -10.83 -27.88
CA ILE A 54 -34.22 -10.61 -26.43
C ILE A 54 -33.05 -11.38 -25.82
N PHE A 55 -32.90 -12.64 -26.18
CA PHE A 55 -31.84 -13.50 -25.66
C PHE A 55 -30.45 -12.99 -26.04
N ASN A 56 -30.25 -12.55 -27.30
CA ASN A 56 -28.99 -11.91 -27.74
C ASN A 56 -28.69 -10.63 -26.99
N ILE A 57 -29.67 -9.77 -26.74
CA ILE A 57 -29.50 -8.53 -25.98
C ILE A 57 -29.06 -8.84 -24.56
N ILE A 58 -29.68 -9.81 -23.90
CA ILE A 58 -29.31 -10.22 -22.52
C ILE A 58 -27.87 -10.74 -22.49
N ILE A 59 -27.51 -11.64 -23.39
CA ILE A 59 -26.16 -12.24 -23.41
C ILE A 59 -25.10 -11.21 -23.73
N THR A 60 -25.27 -10.40 -24.76
CA THR A 60 -24.30 -9.40 -25.18
C THR A 60 -24.11 -8.33 -24.11
N SER A 61 -25.18 -7.86 -23.45
CA SER A 61 -25.13 -6.92 -22.34
C SER A 61 -24.42 -7.52 -21.12
N PHE A 62 -24.68 -8.78 -20.79
CA PHE A 62 -24.04 -9.49 -19.69
C PHE A 62 -22.54 -9.69 -19.94
N ILE A 63 -22.15 -10.18 -21.13
CA ILE A 63 -20.75 -10.40 -21.49
C ILE A 63 -19.99 -9.05 -21.51
N GLY A 64 -20.56 -8.03 -22.15
CA GLY A 64 -19.95 -6.70 -22.20
C GLY A 64 -19.75 -6.09 -20.80
N SER A 65 -20.75 -6.21 -19.91
CA SER A 65 -20.69 -5.76 -18.54
C SER A 65 -19.65 -6.52 -17.71
N LEU A 66 -19.56 -7.84 -17.91
CA LEU A 66 -18.59 -8.69 -17.23
C LEU A 66 -17.15 -8.35 -17.64
N VAL A 67 -16.93 -8.16 -18.94
CA VAL A 67 -15.61 -7.76 -19.46
C VAL A 67 -15.24 -6.37 -18.93
N GLY A 68 -16.14 -5.39 -19.02
CA GLY A 68 -15.91 -4.04 -18.51
C GLY A 68 -15.62 -4.00 -17.01
N ALA A 69 -16.41 -4.69 -16.19
CA ALA A 69 -16.20 -4.77 -14.74
C ALA A 69 -14.89 -5.49 -14.39
N THR A 70 -14.51 -6.52 -15.15
CA THR A 70 -13.24 -7.23 -14.97
C THR A 70 -12.04 -6.35 -15.32
N LEU A 71 -12.11 -5.60 -16.43
CA LEU A 71 -11.06 -4.67 -16.86
C LEU A 71 -10.88 -3.52 -15.83
N LEU A 72 -11.98 -2.97 -15.29
CA LEU A 72 -11.93 -1.97 -14.24
C LEU A 72 -11.30 -2.52 -12.97
N SER A 73 -11.69 -3.72 -12.53
CA SER A 73 -11.09 -4.39 -11.37
C SER A 73 -9.60 -4.68 -11.58
N LEU A 74 -9.19 -5.06 -12.79
CA LEU A 74 -7.77 -5.26 -13.14
C LEU A 74 -7.00 -3.93 -13.19
N ARG A 75 -7.65 -2.83 -13.58
CA ARG A 75 -7.04 -1.48 -13.56
C ARG A 75 -6.81 -1.02 -12.14
N ASP A 76 -7.81 -1.15 -11.28
CA ASP A 76 -7.70 -0.80 -9.85
C ASP A 76 -6.63 -1.66 -9.16
N TYR A 77 -6.52 -2.93 -9.54
CA TYR A 77 -5.46 -3.83 -9.10
C TYR A 77 -4.06 -3.38 -9.55
N LYS A 78 -3.91 -2.81 -10.77
CA LYS A 78 -2.63 -2.27 -11.26
C LYS A 78 -2.18 -1.00 -10.55
N GLY A 79 -3.10 -0.20 -10.01
CA GLY A 79 -2.80 1.03 -9.26
C GLY A 79 -2.11 0.78 -7.92
N ASN A 80 -2.31 -0.39 -7.31
CA ASN A 80 -1.76 -0.75 -6.00
C ASN A 80 -0.56 -1.70 -6.10
N LEU A 81 0.53 -1.27 -6.75
CA LEU A 81 1.76 -2.04 -6.92
C LEU A 81 2.41 -2.50 -5.59
N TYR A 82 2.16 -1.76 -4.50
CA TYR A 82 2.66 -2.07 -3.16
C TYR A 82 1.95 -3.25 -2.45
N HIS A 83 0.72 -3.59 -2.86
CA HIS A 83 -0.01 -4.75 -2.31
C HIS A 83 0.33 -6.08 -3.01
N ARG A 84 1.10 -6.06 -4.10
CA ARG A 84 1.26 -7.23 -4.97
C ARG A 84 2.14 -8.35 -4.42
N ALA A 85 3.22 -7.99 -3.72
CA ALA A 85 4.11 -8.99 -3.13
C ALA A 85 3.40 -9.70 -1.97
N ASP A 86 2.64 -8.95 -1.20
CA ASP A 86 1.83 -9.45 -0.09
C ASP A 86 0.73 -10.40 -0.58
N GLU A 87 0.03 -10.07 -1.68
CA GLU A 87 -1.10 -10.87 -2.19
C GLU A 87 -0.67 -12.27 -2.66
N ASP A 88 0.51 -12.44 -3.23
CA ASP A 88 1.01 -13.75 -3.66
C ASP A 88 1.34 -14.67 -2.49
N LEU A 89 1.92 -14.11 -1.44
CA LEU A 89 2.23 -14.83 -0.20
C LEU A 89 0.96 -15.14 0.58
N ILE A 90 0.05 -14.17 0.71
CA ILE A 90 -1.22 -14.28 1.43
C ILE A 90 -2.17 -15.24 0.72
N GLY A 91 -2.41 -15.02 -0.57
CA GLY A 91 -3.35 -15.83 -1.37
C GLY A 91 -2.94 -17.30 -1.46
N SER A 92 -1.68 -17.63 -1.17
CA SER A 92 -1.18 -19.00 -1.15
C SER A 92 -1.08 -19.60 0.25
N ALA A 93 -1.20 -18.81 1.32
CA ALA A 93 -1.17 -19.30 2.70
C ALA A 93 -2.55 -19.79 3.15
N PHE A 94 -3.58 -18.98 2.98
CA PHE A 94 -4.95 -19.28 3.44
C PHE A 94 -5.89 -19.57 2.25
N THR A 95 -5.67 -20.70 1.57
CA THR A 95 -6.38 -21.04 0.31
C THR A 95 -7.68 -21.82 0.51
N GLY A 96 -8.01 -22.21 1.72
CA GLY A 96 -9.17 -23.07 2.01
C GLY A 96 -10.46 -22.29 2.28
N LEU A 97 -11.58 -23.03 2.36
CA LEU A 97 -12.89 -22.55 2.85
C LEU A 97 -13.07 -22.87 4.35
N GLY A 98 -12.02 -23.31 5.02
CA GLY A 98 -12.06 -23.68 6.42
C GLY A 98 -12.10 -22.47 7.37
N LYS A 99 -12.40 -22.73 8.65
CA LYS A 99 -12.54 -21.72 9.71
C LYS A 99 -11.36 -20.76 9.76
N LYS A 100 -10.11 -21.25 9.67
CA LYS A 100 -8.91 -20.40 9.73
C LYS A 100 -8.79 -19.44 8.53
N SER A 101 -9.14 -19.89 7.32
CA SER A 101 -9.11 -19.03 6.13
C SER A 101 -10.17 -17.93 6.20
N LEU A 102 -11.37 -18.25 6.66
CA LEU A 102 -12.45 -17.29 6.87
C LEU A 102 -12.10 -16.27 7.96
N MET A 103 -11.47 -16.69 9.06
CA MET A 103 -11.00 -15.77 10.11
C MET A 103 -9.91 -14.84 9.57
N PHE A 104 -8.94 -15.39 8.83
CA PHE A 104 -7.88 -14.59 8.23
C PHE A 104 -8.44 -13.57 7.23
N GLU A 105 -9.36 -13.96 6.35
CA GLU A 105 -10.05 -13.07 5.40
C GLU A 105 -10.81 -11.94 6.11
N LYS A 106 -11.49 -12.25 7.22
CA LYS A 106 -12.13 -11.24 8.07
C LYS A 106 -11.14 -10.26 8.66
N GLY A 107 -9.98 -10.75 9.13
CA GLY A 107 -8.90 -9.89 9.63
C GLY A 107 -8.36 -8.94 8.55
N LEU A 108 -8.16 -9.45 7.33
CA LEU A 108 -7.73 -8.64 6.18
C LEU A 108 -8.78 -7.59 5.81
N GLU A 109 -10.06 -7.93 5.76
CA GLU A 109 -11.14 -6.98 5.48
C GLU A 109 -11.14 -5.82 6.48
N LEU A 110 -10.96 -6.13 7.77
CA LEU A 110 -10.87 -5.12 8.83
C LEU A 110 -9.61 -4.25 8.67
N PHE A 111 -8.48 -4.85 8.31
CA PHE A 111 -7.23 -4.15 8.05
C PHE A 111 -7.35 -3.19 6.86
N GLU A 112 -7.95 -3.62 5.74
CA GLU A 112 -8.22 -2.80 4.56
C GLU A 112 -9.16 -1.63 4.87
N LYS A 113 -10.12 -1.82 5.78
CA LYS A 113 -11.02 -0.76 6.28
C LYS A 113 -10.37 0.13 7.34
N SER A 114 -9.05 0.04 7.54
CA SER A 114 -8.30 0.79 8.55
C SER A 114 -8.77 0.55 10.00
N ASN A 115 -9.49 -0.53 10.25
CA ASN A 115 -9.90 -0.93 11.59
C ASN A 115 -8.85 -1.83 12.24
N PHE A 116 -7.65 -1.28 12.46
CA PHE A 116 -6.45 -2.03 12.85
C PHE A 116 -6.57 -2.70 14.22
N ARG A 117 -7.33 -2.11 15.15
CA ARG A 117 -7.53 -2.70 16.49
C ARG A 117 -8.34 -3.99 16.42
N MET A 118 -9.46 -3.97 15.69
CA MET A 118 -10.28 -5.18 15.51
C MET A 118 -9.58 -6.21 14.61
N ALA A 119 -8.82 -5.76 13.60
CA ALA A 119 -8.00 -6.67 12.80
C ALA A 119 -6.98 -7.40 13.66
N LEU A 120 -6.30 -6.69 14.56
CA LEU A 120 -5.33 -7.27 15.50
C LEU A 120 -5.97 -8.31 16.42
N GLU A 121 -7.17 -8.06 16.94
CA GLU A 121 -7.92 -9.03 17.76
C GLU A 121 -8.17 -10.31 16.94
N VAL A 122 -8.70 -10.19 15.72
CA VAL A 122 -8.98 -11.35 14.87
C VAL A 122 -7.71 -12.14 14.54
N PHE A 123 -6.59 -11.48 14.18
CA PHE A 123 -5.31 -12.16 13.91
C PHE A 123 -4.72 -12.79 15.16
N THR A 124 -4.93 -12.21 16.35
CA THR A 124 -4.48 -12.75 17.62
C THR A 124 -5.29 -13.99 18.00
N ASP A 125 -6.62 -13.91 17.90
CA ASP A 125 -7.52 -15.05 18.14
C ASP A 125 -7.22 -16.22 17.17
N LEU A 126 -6.94 -15.88 15.91
CA LEU A 126 -6.53 -16.85 14.92
C LEU A 126 -5.24 -17.56 15.33
N GLY A 127 -4.21 -16.80 15.74
CA GLY A 127 -2.90 -17.35 16.15
C GLY A 127 -2.95 -18.15 17.48
N SER A 128 -3.88 -17.83 18.37
CA SER A 128 -4.08 -18.54 19.65
C SER A 128 -5.05 -19.72 19.58
N SER A 129 -5.67 -19.95 18.41
CA SER A 129 -6.63 -21.04 18.22
C SER A 129 -5.95 -22.40 18.20
N ASP A 130 -6.67 -23.47 18.59
CA ASP A 130 -6.21 -24.89 18.53
C ASP A 130 -6.05 -25.42 17.09
N LEU A 131 -6.14 -24.53 16.09
CA LEU A 131 -6.02 -24.88 14.68
C LEU A 131 -4.55 -25.13 14.32
N LYS A 132 -4.27 -26.23 13.62
CA LYS A 132 -2.92 -26.52 13.11
C LYS A 132 -2.57 -25.54 11.99
N PHE A 133 -1.50 -24.79 12.17
CA PHE A 133 -0.94 -23.87 11.18
C PHE A 133 0.22 -24.51 10.44
N THR A 134 0.32 -24.25 9.16
CA THR A 134 1.57 -24.43 8.42
C THR A 134 2.52 -23.28 8.76
N GLN A 135 3.82 -23.50 8.56
CA GLN A 135 4.83 -22.46 8.76
C GLN A 135 4.48 -21.17 7.99
N ARG A 136 3.99 -21.31 6.76
CA ARG A 136 3.58 -20.18 5.92
C ARG A 136 2.36 -19.43 6.45
N GLU A 137 1.36 -20.12 6.96
CA GLU A 137 0.19 -19.51 7.60
C GLU A 137 0.58 -18.74 8.86
N THR A 138 1.50 -19.31 9.66
CA THR A 138 2.06 -18.62 10.82
C THR A 138 2.79 -17.36 10.39
N ALA A 139 3.67 -17.44 9.40
CA ALA A 139 4.45 -16.34 8.89
C ALA A 139 3.58 -15.16 8.45
N VAL A 140 2.54 -15.43 7.65
CA VAL A 140 1.60 -14.43 7.15
C VAL A 140 0.75 -13.83 8.28
N ASN A 141 0.27 -14.65 9.20
CA ASN A 141 -0.51 -14.14 10.35
C ASN A 141 0.33 -13.24 11.25
N GLU A 142 1.56 -13.63 11.56
CA GLU A 142 2.47 -12.81 12.37
C GLU A 142 2.84 -11.51 11.65
N PHE A 143 3.04 -11.51 10.34
CA PHE A 143 3.26 -10.29 9.57
C PHE A 143 2.11 -9.30 9.71
N TYR A 144 0.85 -9.72 9.55
CA TYR A 144 -0.30 -8.81 9.69
C TYR A 144 -0.52 -8.35 11.13
N ARG A 145 -0.23 -9.18 12.13
CA ARG A 145 -0.19 -8.75 13.53
C ARG A 145 0.84 -7.66 13.73
N GLY A 146 2.05 -7.86 13.19
CA GLY A 146 3.12 -6.87 13.20
C GLY A 146 2.70 -5.56 12.55
N ARG A 147 2.03 -5.61 11.38
CA ARG A 147 1.50 -4.42 10.72
C ARG A 147 0.47 -3.68 11.57
N CYS A 148 -0.44 -4.41 12.21
CA CYS A 148 -1.42 -3.80 13.11
C CYS A 148 -0.74 -3.13 14.31
N TYR A 149 0.19 -3.80 14.98
CA TYR A 149 0.95 -3.23 16.09
C TYR A 149 1.76 -2.00 15.67
N HIS A 150 2.40 -2.04 14.50
CA HIS A 150 3.15 -0.90 13.96
C HIS A 150 2.26 0.34 13.81
N ILE A 151 1.10 0.20 13.17
CA ILE A 151 0.17 1.30 12.94
C ILE A 151 -0.43 1.82 14.24
N LEU A 152 -0.63 0.94 15.23
CA LEU A 152 -1.14 1.29 16.55
C LEU A 152 -0.06 1.85 17.50
N GLY A 153 1.20 2.00 17.04
CA GLY A 153 2.30 2.54 17.82
C GLY A 153 2.93 1.58 18.85
N ALA A 154 2.53 0.30 18.84
CA ALA A 154 3.08 -0.73 19.72
C ALA A 154 4.33 -1.37 19.08
N TYR A 155 5.38 -0.58 18.88
CA TYR A 155 6.56 -0.94 18.10
C TYR A 155 7.33 -2.16 18.63
N PRO A 156 7.52 -2.38 19.95
CA PRO A 156 8.15 -3.60 20.46
C PRO A 156 7.39 -4.87 20.05
N ASN A 157 6.05 -4.82 20.12
CA ASN A 157 5.21 -5.95 19.73
C ASN A 157 5.25 -6.18 18.20
N ALA A 158 5.32 -5.08 17.42
CA ALA A 158 5.48 -5.17 15.97
C ALA A 158 6.78 -5.86 15.59
N LEU A 159 7.91 -5.48 16.21
CA LEU A 159 9.21 -6.10 15.99
C LEU A 159 9.18 -7.60 16.29
N MET A 160 8.64 -8.00 17.46
CA MET A 160 8.49 -9.42 17.81
C MET A 160 7.67 -10.21 16.77
N CYS A 161 6.63 -9.60 16.23
CA CYS A 161 5.81 -10.25 15.21
C CYS A 161 6.56 -10.34 13.87
N TYR A 162 7.30 -9.31 13.47
CA TYR A 162 8.10 -9.34 12.24
C TYR A 162 9.24 -10.36 12.33
N ASP A 163 9.92 -10.46 13.47
CA ASP A 163 10.94 -11.47 13.71
C ASP A 163 10.35 -12.89 13.56
N LYS A 164 9.22 -13.17 14.21
CA LYS A 164 8.52 -14.44 14.06
C LYS A 164 8.08 -14.73 12.62
N ALA A 165 7.65 -13.69 11.88
CA ALA A 165 7.30 -13.86 10.48
C ALA A 165 8.53 -14.27 9.66
N GLN A 166 9.70 -13.65 9.87
CA GLN A 166 10.96 -13.99 9.21
C GLN A 166 11.44 -15.40 9.58
N GLU A 167 11.40 -15.79 10.86
CA GLU A 167 11.75 -17.13 11.32
C GLU A 167 10.89 -18.21 10.65
N ASN A 168 9.64 -17.89 10.30
CA ASN A 168 8.73 -18.76 9.57
C ASN A 168 8.79 -18.57 8.05
N GLY A 169 9.84 -17.92 7.54
CA GLY A 169 10.12 -17.80 6.12
C GLY A 169 9.30 -16.75 5.38
N PHE A 170 8.82 -15.70 6.06
CA PHE A 170 8.16 -14.57 5.42
C PHE A 170 9.20 -13.59 4.88
N TYR A 171 9.27 -13.49 3.56
CA TYR A 171 10.19 -12.59 2.88
C TYR A 171 9.44 -11.75 1.86
N ILE A 172 9.28 -10.48 2.18
CA ILE A 172 8.89 -9.44 1.22
C ILE A 172 9.93 -8.33 1.23
N PRO A 173 10.17 -7.68 0.08
CA PRO A 173 11.19 -6.62 -0.01
C PRO A 173 10.96 -5.44 0.94
N GLU A 174 9.74 -5.17 1.35
CA GLU A 174 9.38 -4.07 2.24
C GLU A 174 9.56 -4.39 3.74
N LEU A 175 9.67 -5.66 4.11
CA LEU A 175 9.72 -6.06 5.52
C LEU A 175 10.86 -5.41 6.30
N PRO A 176 12.11 -5.36 5.77
CA PRO A 176 13.20 -4.64 6.43
C PRO A 176 12.91 -3.16 6.66
N ILE A 177 12.17 -2.51 5.76
CA ILE A 177 11.77 -1.11 5.92
C ILE A 177 10.80 -0.95 7.11
N PHE A 178 9.84 -1.87 7.26
CA PHE A 178 8.93 -1.85 8.42
C PHE A 178 9.68 -2.08 9.74
N ILE A 179 10.65 -3.00 9.76
CA ILE A 179 11.50 -3.27 10.92
C ILE A 179 12.31 -2.02 11.31
N GLY A 180 13.04 -1.44 10.37
CA GLY A 180 13.84 -0.24 10.63
C GLY A 180 13.00 0.96 11.09
N ARG A 181 11.83 1.16 10.51
CA ARG A 181 10.87 2.20 10.97
C ARG A 181 10.38 1.95 12.39
N CYS A 182 10.10 0.69 12.76
CA CYS A 182 9.71 0.35 14.13
C CYS A 182 10.85 0.60 15.11
N MET A 183 12.10 0.28 14.75
CA MET A 183 13.28 0.56 15.58
C MET A 183 13.42 2.06 15.82
N ALA A 184 13.34 2.87 14.76
CA ALA A 184 13.42 4.32 14.85
C ALA A 184 12.30 4.91 15.72
N ALA A 185 11.06 4.48 15.50
CA ALA A 185 9.90 4.95 16.24
C ALA A 185 9.88 4.49 17.70
N ASN A 186 10.58 3.39 18.02
CA ASN A 186 10.81 2.93 19.40
C ASN A 186 11.96 3.67 20.12
N GLY A 187 12.49 4.75 19.55
CA GLY A 187 13.55 5.56 20.12
C GLY A 187 14.97 5.03 19.90
N SER A 188 15.13 3.99 19.08
CA SER A 188 16.44 3.41 18.76
C SER A 188 16.98 4.00 17.43
N THR A 189 17.15 5.31 17.39
CA THR A 189 17.51 6.09 16.19
C THR A 189 18.83 5.59 15.57
N GLU A 190 19.89 5.48 16.35
CA GLU A 190 21.22 5.05 15.87
C GLU A 190 21.17 3.61 15.36
N ARG A 191 20.54 2.70 16.11
CA ARG A 191 20.40 1.29 15.70
C ARG A 191 19.57 1.13 14.44
N ALA A 192 18.54 1.95 14.25
CA ALA A 192 17.74 1.94 13.03
C ALA A 192 18.57 2.45 11.83
N ALA A 193 19.37 3.49 12.01
CA ALA A 193 20.26 4.00 10.97
C ALA A 193 21.35 2.97 10.61
N GLU A 194 21.97 2.32 11.59
CA GLU A 194 22.94 1.24 11.37
C GLU A 194 22.31 0.07 10.62
N TYR A 195 21.11 -0.39 11.04
CA TYR A 195 20.38 -1.45 10.37
C TYR A 195 20.11 -1.13 8.89
N PHE A 196 19.68 0.08 8.59
CA PHE A 196 19.47 0.49 7.20
C PHE A 196 20.79 0.61 6.41
N GLN A 197 21.88 1.03 7.05
CA GLN A 197 23.21 1.07 6.42
C GLN A 197 23.74 -0.33 6.10
N GLU A 198 23.48 -1.32 6.94
CA GLU A 198 23.78 -2.73 6.66
C GLU A 198 23.02 -3.22 5.43
N LEU A 199 21.73 -2.93 5.32
CA LEU A 199 20.95 -3.26 4.13
C LEU A 199 21.51 -2.65 2.83
N LEU A 200 22.10 -1.45 2.90
CA LEU A 200 22.77 -0.82 1.75
C LEU A 200 24.05 -1.54 1.34
N ARG A 201 24.77 -2.15 2.29
CA ARG A 201 25.99 -2.93 2.01
C ARG A 201 25.67 -4.26 1.34
N ASP A 202 24.52 -4.85 1.65
CA ASP A 202 24.09 -6.16 1.15
C ASP A 202 23.43 -6.10 -0.25
N ASP A 203 23.61 -4.99 -0.99
CA ASP A 203 23.05 -4.76 -2.33
C ASP A 203 21.51 -4.94 -2.40
N TYR A 204 20.84 -4.39 -1.41
CA TYR A 204 19.38 -4.48 -1.27
C TYR A 204 18.65 -3.67 -2.36
N LEU A 205 17.50 -4.19 -2.82
CA LEU A 205 16.76 -3.72 -4.00
C LEU A 205 16.27 -2.25 -3.97
N PHE A 206 16.19 -1.60 -2.80
CA PHE A 206 15.58 -0.27 -2.67
C PHE A 206 16.54 0.78 -2.12
N HIS A 207 17.69 0.91 -2.74
CA HIS A 207 18.78 1.79 -2.27
C HIS A 207 18.35 3.23 -2.02
N GLY A 208 17.63 3.86 -2.96
CA GLY A 208 17.16 5.23 -2.79
C GLY A 208 16.13 5.37 -1.69
N ARG A 209 15.22 4.38 -1.54
CA ARG A 209 14.23 4.37 -0.46
C ARG A 209 14.88 4.19 0.91
N ILE A 210 15.87 3.31 1.04
CA ILE A 210 16.61 3.13 2.30
C ILE A 210 17.34 4.42 2.68
N ARG A 211 17.99 5.10 1.73
CA ARG A 211 18.61 6.41 1.97
C ARG A 211 17.60 7.44 2.45
N PHE A 212 16.41 7.46 1.84
CA PHE A 212 15.30 8.30 2.31
C PHE A 212 14.90 7.99 3.76
N GLU A 213 14.80 6.70 4.16
CA GLU A 213 14.47 6.31 5.53
C GLU A 213 15.56 6.77 6.52
N ILE A 214 16.84 6.63 6.16
CA ILE A 214 17.95 7.12 6.99
C ILE A 214 17.90 8.65 7.13
N GLY A 215 17.68 9.37 6.02
CA GLY A 215 17.49 10.82 6.05
C GLY A 215 16.34 11.24 6.96
N SER A 216 15.22 10.52 6.91
CA SER A 216 14.04 10.76 7.74
C SER A 216 14.31 10.51 9.24
N ILE A 217 15.15 9.53 9.57
CA ILE A 217 15.58 9.24 10.94
C ILE A 217 16.42 10.41 11.48
N TYR A 218 17.42 10.85 10.73
CA TYR A 218 18.27 11.97 11.12
C TYR A 218 17.50 13.30 11.21
N LEU A 219 16.54 13.51 10.31
CA LEU A 219 15.68 14.71 10.37
C LEU A 219 14.85 14.74 11.66
N LYS A 220 14.27 13.61 12.06
CA LYS A 220 13.54 13.49 13.35
C LYS A 220 14.42 13.63 14.56
N ALA A 221 15.70 13.28 14.46
CA ALA A 221 16.71 13.47 15.49
C ALA A 221 17.32 14.88 15.48
N GLU A 222 16.75 15.80 14.70
CA GLU A 222 17.21 17.19 14.54
C GLU A 222 18.66 17.33 14.04
N GLN A 223 19.16 16.30 13.36
CA GLN A 223 20.48 16.26 12.73
C GLN A 223 20.41 16.69 11.27
N GLY A 224 20.17 17.96 11.01
CA GLY A 224 19.88 18.51 9.69
C GLY A 224 20.95 18.21 8.63
N GLU A 225 22.25 18.34 8.96
CA GLU A 225 23.34 18.07 8.01
C GLU A 225 23.38 16.59 7.58
N ASN A 226 23.25 15.67 8.55
CA ASN A 226 23.19 14.24 8.25
C ASN A 226 21.93 13.89 7.45
N ALA A 227 20.80 14.47 7.80
CA ALA A 227 19.54 14.29 7.05
C ALA A 227 19.69 14.76 5.60
N LEU A 228 20.23 15.95 5.38
CA LEU A 228 20.43 16.52 4.05
C LEU A 228 21.33 15.64 3.18
N LYS A 229 22.44 15.15 3.73
CA LYS A 229 23.33 14.21 3.03
C LYS A 229 22.55 13.00 2.50
N TRP A 230 21.80 12.32 3.35
CA TRP A 230 21.08 11.10 2.99
C TRP A 230 19.91 11.35 2.03
N PHE A 231 19.21 12.47 2.15
CA PHE A 231 18.20 12.84 1.17
C PHE A 231 18.79 13.15 -0.21
N THR A 232 19.95 13.81 -0.25
CA THR A 232 20.66 14.07 -1.51
C THR A 232 21.05 12.76 -2.18
N GLU A 233 21.65 11.83 -1.44
CA GLU A 233 21.98 10.50 -1.95
C GLU A 233 20.75 9.71 -2.43
N SER A 234 19.60 9.86 -1.76
CA SER A 234 18.33 9.25 -2.17
C SER A 234 17.83 9.83 -3.51
N ILE A 235 17.94 11.15 -3.70
CA ILE A 235 17.56 11.83 -4.95
C ILE A 235 18.43 11.34 -6.11
N GLU A 236 19.74 11.24 -5.91
CA GLU A 236 20.71 10.75 -6.91
C GLU A 236 20.41 9.31 -7.35
N ASN A 237 19.87 8.49 -6.46
CA ASN A 237 19.46 7.11 -6.77
C ASN A 237 18.05 7.02 -7.41
N GLY A 238 17.35 8.14 -7.60
CA GLY A 238 16.12 8.23 -8.38
C GLY A 238 14.87 7.61 -7.75
N GLU A 239 14.96 7.10 -6.50
CA GLU A 239 13.81 6.57 -5.78
C GLU A 239 13.28 7.58 -4.76
N LYS A 240 11.94 7.66 -4.61
CA LYS A 240 11.30 8.60 -3.68
C LYS A 240 11.71 10.07 -3.88
N THR A 241 12.06 10.45 -5.11
CA THR A 241 12.67 11.76 -5.44
C THR A 241 11.85 12.93 -4.89
N ALA A 242 10.53 12.92 -5.02
CA ALA A 242 9.67 14.01 -4.52
C ALA A 242 9.68 14.10 -2.99
N ASP A 243 9.55 12.96 -2.30
CA ASP A 243 9.58 12.90 -0.83
C ASP A 243 10.99 13.23 -0.31
N SER A 244 12.04 12.78 -1.01
CA SER A 244 13.44 13.11 -0.66
C SER A 244 13.75 14.59 -0.85
N LEU A 245 13.21 15.22 -1.90
CA LEU A 245 13.27 16.68 -2.08
C LEU A 245 12.54 17.41 -0.96
N GLY A 246 11.40 16.88 -0.51
CA GLY A 246 10.68 17.40 0.65
C GLY A 246 11.50 17.31 1.93
N GLY A 247 12.13 16.15 2.18
CA GLY A 247 13.04 15.96 3.30
C GLY A 247 14.26 16.88 3.25
N ALA A 248 14.87 17.03 2.08
CA ALA A 248 15.98 17.96 1.86
C ALA A 248 15.58 19.44 2.08
N ALA A 249 14.34 19.81 1.71
CA ALA A 249 13.81 21.13 1.99
C ALA A 249 13.75 21.42 3.50
N LEU A 250 13.23 20.50 4.29
CA LEU A 250 13.16 20.60 5.75
C LEU A 250 14.56 20.61 6.38
N ALA A 251 15.45 19.73 5.93
CA ALA A 251 16.82 19.67 6.43
C ALA A 251 17.60 20.98 6.17
N ASN A 252 17.43 21.57 4.98
CA ASN A 252 18.04 22.87 4.65
C ASN A 252 17.53 23.99 5.56
N VAL A 253 16.22 24.07 5.81
CA VAL A 253 15.66 25.05 6.75
C VAL A 253 16.23 24.83 8.17
N MET A 254 16.34 23.57 8.60
CA MET A 254 16.87 23.21 9.92
C MET A 254 18.33 23.69 10.14
N ILE A 255 19.16 23.66 9.09
CA ILE A 255 20.55 24.11 9.15
C ILE A 255 20.74 25.59 8.76
N GLY A 256 19.63 26.35 8.62
CA GLY A 256 19.64 27.78 8.31
C GLY A 256 19.73 28.14 6.82
N ASN A 257 19.81 27.17 5.93
CA ASN A 257 19.88 27.37 4.47
C ASN A 257 18.47 27.58 3.87
N CYS A 258 17.77 28.64 4.31
CA CYS A 258 16.37 28.87 3.97
C CYS A 258 16.10 28.99 2.46
N GLU A 259 17.00 29.64 1.70
CA GLU A 259 16.84 29.83 0.23
C GLU A 259 16.86 28.47 -0.52
N GLU A 260 17.82 27.62 -0.17
CA GLU A 260 17.93 26.28 -0.73
C GLU A 260 16.77 25.39 -0.28
N GLY A 261 16.32 25.54 0.96
CA GLY A 261 15.11 24.89 1.48
C GLY A 261 13.88 25.23 0.64
N GLU A 262 13.67 26.53 0.33
CA GLU A 262 12.57 26.96 -0.55
C GLU A 262 12.72 26.42 -1.98
N ARG A 263 13.94 26.31 -2.50
CA ARG A 263 14.20 25.73 -3.83
C ARG A 263 13.80 24.25 -3.87
N CYS A 264 14.27 23.46 -2.91
CA CYS A 264 13.93 22.05 -2.78
C CYS A 264 12.42 21.83 -2.56
N PHE A 265 11.78 22.68 -1.76
CA PHE A 265 10.32 22.67 -1.55
C PHE A 265 9.54 22.85 -2.86
N ARG A 266 9.88 23.85 -3.68
CA ARG A 266 9.23 24.05 -4.99
C ARG A 266 9.43 22.83 -5.89
N GLN A 267 10.63 22.25 -5.91
CA GLN A 267 10.91 21.04 -6.70
C GLN A 267 10.10 19.83 -6.20
N ALA A 268 9.94 19.66 -4.89
CA ALA A 268 9.13 18.59 -4.31
C ALA A 268 7.67 18.67 -4.75
N LEU A 269 7.08 19.88 -4.76
CA LEU A 269 5.71 20.11 -5.24
C LEU A 269 5.56 19.79 -6.74
N VAL A 270 6.52 20.21 -7.58
CA VAL A 270 6.51 19.93 -9.02
C VAL A 270 6.60 18.42 -9.30
N ASN A 271 7.32 17.68 -8.45
CA ASN A 271 7.49 16.24 -8.56
C ASN A 271 6.38 15.42 -7.85
N ASN A 272 5.26 16.05 -7.48
CA ASN A 272 4.10 15.41 -6.86
C ASN A 272 4.44 14.74 -5.52
N ILE A 273 4.97 15.50 -4.58
CA ILE A 273 5.19 15.03 -3.20
C ILE A 273 3.89 14.47 -2.60
N SER A 274 4.04 13.46 -1.75
CA SER A 274 2.93 12.93 -0.98
C SER A 274 2.34 14.02 -0.07
N ASP A 275 0.99 14.12 -0.03
CA ASP A 275 0.27 15.12 0.78
C ASP A 275 0.77 16.57 0.63
N PRO A 276 0.67 17.20 -0.57
CA PRO A 276 1.25 18.51 -0.84
C PRO A 276 0.65 19.64 0.02
N VAL A 277 -0.61 19.49 0.47
CA VAL A 277 -1.29 20.50 1.30
C VAL A 277 -0.72 20.53 2.72
N GLU A 278 -0.64 19.35 3.35
CA GLU A 278 -0.09 19.19 4.69
C GLU A 278 1.40 19.55 4.72
N PHE A 279 2.16 19.06 3.73
CA PHE A 279 3.57 19.39 3.58
C PHE A 279 3.81 20.89 3.43
N THR A 280 2.98 21.59 2.63
CA THR A 280 3.10 23.04 2.44
C THR A 280 2.86 23.81 3.74
N ALA A 281 1.85 23.42 4.52
CA ALA A 281 1.57 24.06 5.80
C ALA A 281 2.74 23.87 6.77
N PHE A 282 3.24 22.66 6.90
CA PHE A 282 4.36 22.31 7.79
C PHE A 282 5.66 23.02 7.39
N PHE A 283 6.01 23.03 6.09
CA PHE A 283 7.21 23.70 5.59
C PHE A 283 7.20 25.21 5.88
N LYS A 284 6.06 25.87 5.65
CA LYS A 284 5.93 27.32 5.92
C LYS A 284 6.10 27.65 7.40
N GLU A 285 5.46 26.86 8.27
CA GLU A 285 5.60 27.05 9.73
C GLU A 285 7.06 26.92 10.18
N MET A 286 7.74 25.88 9.68
CA MET A 286 9.16 25.67 9.99
C MET A 286 10.05 26.80 9.46
N LEU A 287 9.82 27.25 8.22
CA LEU A 287 10.57 28.36 7.61
C LEU A 287 10.38 29.68 8.36
N GLU A 288 9.15 30.00 8.76
CA GLU A 288 8.87 31.18 9.57
C GLU A 288 9.51 31.14 10.95
N SER A 289 9.54 29.93 11.56
CA SER A 289 10.22 29.72 12.83
C SER A 289 11.73 29.95 12.71
N ALA A 290 12.35 29.40 11.66
CA ALA A 290 13.78 29.57 11.40
C ALA A 290 14.14 31.04 11.15
N LYS A 291 13.35 31.78 10.35
CA LYS A 291 13.56 33.21 10.09
C LYS A 291 13.47 34.05 11.37
N ARG A 292 12.47 33.78 12.22
CA ARG A 292 12.31 34.46 13.53
C ARG A 292 13.46 34.19 14.50
N SER A 293 14.05 33.01 14.46
CA SER A 293 15.22 32.67 15.29
C SER A 293 16.47 33.45 14.83
N ALA A 294 16.69 33.50 13.52
CA ALA A 294 17.81 34.24 12.94
C ALA A 294 17.73 35.78 13.21
N GLU A 295 16.52 36.36 13.23
CA GLU A 295 16.31 37.77 13.57
C GLU A 295 16.60 38.10 15.07
N LYS A 296 16.49 37.13 15.95
CA LYS A 296 16.77 37.32 17.39
C LYS A 296 18.26 37.19 17.75
N GLU A 297 19.05 36.58 16.90
CA GLU A 297 20.49 36.39 17.07
C GLU A 297 21.32 37.54 16.48
N GLN A 298 20.68 38.45 15.74
CA GLN A 298 21.25 39.70 15.22
C GLN A 298 20.97 40.88 16.16
#